data_618a72902648153a75613949b9cafe66
#
_entry.id   618a72902648153a75613949b9cafe66
#
_cell.length_a   1.000
_cell.length_b   1.000
_cell.length_c   1.000
_cell.angle_alpha   90.00
_cell.angle_beta   90.00
_cell.angle_gamma   90.00
#
_symmetry.space_group_name_H-M   'P 1'
#
loop_
_entity.id
_entity.type
_entity.pdbx_description
1 polymer ?
#
loop_
_entity_poly.entity_id
_entity_poly.type
_entity_poly.pdbx_seq_one_letter_code
_entity_poly.pdbx_strand_id
1 'polypeptide(L)'
;MGVTSIHSTTTNNKLVVVWSSADPEVAMSMTFMYTHAAKRNKWFEEVTLVVWGPSAKLITEDQTLQQKVRDMQHDGVEVEACLVCANMYGVAGKLEQMGFNVRHMGKPLSDYLKSGVHILNF
;
A
#
# COMPACT_ATOMS: atom_id res chain seq x y z
N MET A 1 -28.91 -19.09 5.85
CA MET A 1 -28.38 -18.82 5.77
C MET A 1 -27.51 -17.96 5.72
N GLY A 2 -27.34 -16.96 5.49
CA GLY A 2 -26.44 -15.91 5.46
C GLY A 2 -25.24 -16.07 6.30
N VAL A 3 -25.27 -17.05 7.00
CA VAL A 3 -24.18 -17.37 7.78
C VAL A 3 -22.90 -17.46 7.08
N THR A 4 -22.97 -17.88 5.87
CA THR A 4 -21.78 -18.11 5.13
C THR A 4 -20.94 -16.89 4.92
N SER A 5 -21.50 -15.75 5.04
CA SER A 5 -20.70 -14.55 4.81
C SER A 5 -19.71 -14.28 5.93
N ILE A 6 -19.92 -14.84 7.07
CA ILE A 6 -19.08 -14.55 8.20
C ILE A 6 -17.62 -14.92 8.02
N HIS A 7 -17.37 -16.12 7.61
CA HIS A 7 -15.98 -16.54 7.52
C HIS A 7 -15.25 -16.04 6.30
N SER A 8 -15.95 -15.54 5.32
CA SER A 8 -15.26 -14.97 4.18
C SER A 8 -14.96 -13.51 4.38
N THR A 9 -15.55 -12.87 5.37
CA THR A 9 -15.40 -11.44 5.53
C THR A 9 -13.99 -11.00 5.83
N THR A 10 -13.19 -11.81 6.50
CA THR A 10 -11.83 -11.41 6.86
C THR A 10 -11.02 -11.07 5.64
N THR A 11 -11.01 -11.93 4.62
CA THR A 11 -10.25 -11.66 3.40
C THR A 11 -10.93 -10.61 2.53
N ASN A 12 -12.26 -10.56 2.55
CA ASN A 12 -13.01 -9.58 1.76
C ASN A 12 -12.91 -8.18 2.33
N ASN A 13 -12.53 -8.06 3.59
CA ASN A 13 -12.41 -6.77 4.24
C ASN A 13 -11.00 -6.20 4.18
N LYS A 14 -10.12 -6.81 3.43
CA LYS A 14 -8.77 -6.31 3.26
C LYS A 14 -8.51 -5.93 1.82
N LEU A 15 -7.95 -4.75 1.63
CA LEU A 15 -7.50 -4.25 0.34
C LEU A 15 -6.00 -4.05 0.37
N VAL A 16 -5.31 -4.58 -0.62
CA VAL A 16 -3.88 -4.33 -0.82
C VAL A 16 -3.72 -3.57 -2.12
N VAL A 17 -3.09 -2.41 -2.06
CA VAL A 17 -2.85 -1.59 -3.24
C VAL A 17 -1.36 -1.62 -3.53
N VAL A 18 -0.98 -2.18 -4.67
CA VAL A 18 0.42 -2.22 -5.09
C VAL A 18 0.67 -1.00 -5.97
N TRP A 19 1.55 -0.13 -5.49
CA TRP A 19 1.87 1.12 -6.16
C TRP A 19 3.28 1.02 -6.73
N SER A 20 3.41 1.00 -8.06
CA SER A 20 4.70 0.90 -8.71
C SER A 20 5.02 2.09 -9.61
N SER A 21 4.02 2.84 -10.02
CA SER A 21 4.18 3.95 -10.96
C SER A 21 5.07 5.05 -10.39
N ALA A 22 5.94 5.60 -11.24
CA ALA A 22 6.75 6.76 -10.91
C ALA A 22 6.08 8.08 -11.35
N ASP A 23 4.84 8.01 -11.80
CA ASP A 23 4.10 9.19 -12.24
C ASP A 23 3.40 9.83 -11.05
N PRO A 24 3.79 11.06 -10.65
CA PRO A 24 3.15 11.71 -9.51
C PRO A 24 1.67 11.96 -9.71
N GLU A 25 1.25 12.17 -10.95
CA GLU A 25 -0.15 12.44 -11.25
C GLU A 25 -1.00 11.18 -11.03
N VAL A 26 -0.50 10.03 -11.45
CA VAL A 26 -1.18 8.76 -11.18
C VAL A 26 -1.29 8.53 -9.67
N ALA A 27 -0.21 8.82 -8.94
CA ALA A 27 -0.21 8.65 -7.49
C ALA A 27 -1.29 9.50 -6.84
N MET A 28 -1.36 10.78 -7.18
CA MET A 28 -2.31 11.70 -6.55
C MET A 28 -3.75 11.46 -6.98
N SER A 29 -3.97 11.26 -8.26
CA SER A 29 -5.34 11.25 -8.80
C SER A 29 -5.99 9.88 -8.78
N MET A 30 -5.24 8.83 -8.58
CA MET A 30 -5.80 7.48 -8.59
C MET A 30 -5.36 6.66 -7.37
N THR A 31 -4.07 6.36 -7.27
CA THR A 31 -3.56 5.44 -6.26
C THR A 31 -3.89 5.90 -4.84
N PHE A 32 -3.47 7.12 -4.50
CA PHE A 32 -3.65 7.64 -3.14
C PHE A 32 -5.09 8.05 -2.89
N MET A 33 -5.73 8.62 -3.89
CA MET A 33 -7.11 9.04 -3.74
C MET A 33 -8.00 7.85 -3.39
N TYR A 34 -7.89 6.77 -4.14
CA TYR A 34 -8.73 5.60 -3.88
C TYR A 34 -8.32 4.91 -2.58
N THR A 35 -7.02 4.73 -2.36
CA THR A 35 -6.51 4.05 -1.15
C THR A 35 -6.98 4.76 0.11
N HIS A 36 -6.85 6.07 0.14
CA HIS A 36 -7.23 6.86 1.30
C HIS A 36 -8.75 6.84 1.51
N ALA A 37 -9.51 7.01 0.43
CA ALA A 37 -10.97 6.97 0.51
C ALA A 37 -11.48 5.61 0.99
N ALA A 38 -10.87 4.54 0.51
CA ALA A 38 -11.28 3.19 0.91
C ALA A 38 -11.13 2.99 2.42
N LYS A 39 -10.08 3.55 3.01
CA LYS A 39 -9.88 3.46 4.46
C LYS A 39 -10.84 4.39 5.21
N ARG A 40 -10.92 5.63 4.79
CA ARG A 40 -11.72 6.64 5.50
C ARG A 40 -13.20 6.32 5.48
N ASN A 41 -13.69 5.80 4.36
CA ASN A 41 -15.10 5.46 4.22
C ASN A 41 -15.41 4.05 4.70
N LYS A 42 -14.40 3.35 5.21
CA LYS A 42 -14.57 1.98 5.72
C LYS A 42 -15.12 1.02 4.68
N TRP A 43 -14.74 1.24 3.42
CA TRP A 43 -15.08 0.29 2.37
C TRP A 43 -14.35 -1.03 2.59
N PHE A 44 -13.18 -0.95 3.22
CA PHE A 44 -12.41 -2.11 3.68
C PHE A 44 -11.93 -1.82 5.10
N GLU A 45 -11.92 -2.81 5.94
CA GLU A 45 -11.43 -2.65 7.32
C GLU A 45 -9.92 -2.44 7.36
N GLU A 46 -9.20 -3.19 6.54
CA GLU A 46 -7.75 -3.07 6.46
C GLU A 46 -7.37 -2.63 5.06
N VAL A 47 -6.51 -1.63 5.00
CA VAL A 47 -6.00 -1.12 3.72
C VAL A 47 -4.49 -1.00 3.85
N THR A 48 -3.78 -1.68 2.95
CA THR A 48 -2.32 -1.67 2.91
C THR A 48 -1.86 -1.13 1.56
N LEU A 49 -0.94 -0.19 1.61
CA LEU A 49 -0.27 0.33 0.42
C LEU A 49 1.11 -0.33 0.33
N VAL A 50 1.40 -0.96 -0.79
CA VAL A 50 2.70 -1.61 -1.02
C VAL A 50 3.47 -0.78 -2.03
N VAL A 51 4.61 -0.25 -1.60
CA VAL A 51 5.51 0.53 -2.46
C VAL A 51 6.49 -0.44 -3.11
N TRP A 52 6.45 -0.53 -4.44
CA TRP A 52 7.22 -1.50 -5.19
C TRP A 52 7.75 -0.87 -6.48
N GLY A 53 9.01 -1.10 -6.79
CA GLY A 53 9.59 -0.59 -8.02
C GLY A 53 9.81 0.91 -8.01
N PRO A 54 9.57 1.60 -9.13
CA PRO A 54 9.90 3.02 -9.27
C PRO A 54 9.23 3.95 -8.26
N SER A 55 8.09 3.57 -7.72
CA SER A 55 7.42 4.37 -6.70
C SER A 55 8.28 4.54 -5.44
N ALA A 56 9.17 3.58 -5.16
CA ALA A 56 10.07 3.68 -4.00
C ALA A 56 11.00 4.88 -4.14
N LYS A 57 11.46 5.16 -5.34
CA LYS A 57 12.29 6.33 -5.58
C LYS A 57 11.45 7.61 -5.53
N LEU A 58 10.32 7.59 -6.20
CA LEU A 58 9.45 8.78 -6.28
C LEU A 58 9.04 9.28 -4.90
N ILE A 59 8.64 8.38 -4.01
CA ILE A 59 8.15 8.81 -2.68
C ILE A 59 9.24 9.50 -1.87
N THR A 60 10.50 9.21 -2.12
CA THR A 60 11.58 9.87 -1.40
C THR A 60 11.95 11.22 -1.98
N GLU A 61 11.43 11.57 -3.16
CA GLU A 61 11.77 12.79 -3.87
C GLU A 61 10.64 13.83 -3.89
N ASP A 62 9.43 13.43 -3.60
CA ASP A 62 8.25 14.30 -3.75
C ASP A 62 7.61 14.56 -2.39
N GLN A 63 7.77 15.81 -1.92
CA GLN A 63 7.28 16.18 -0.59
C GLN A 63 5.76 16.19 -0.50
N THR A 64 5.09 16.55 -1.59
CA THR A 64 3.63 16.54 -1.62
C THR A 64 3.10 15.12 -1.46
N LEU A 65 3.72 14.17 -2.16
CA LEU A 65 3.32 12.76 -2.02
C LEU A 65 3.64 12.23 -0.62
N GLN A 66 4.76 12.65 -0.05
CA GLN A 66 5.13 12.23 1.31
C GLN A 66 4.07 12.67 2.31
N GLN A 67 3.58 13.91 2.16
CA GLN A 67 2.55 14.42 3.07
C GLN A 67 1.25 13.63 2.91
N LYS A 68 0.88 13.31 1.68
CA LYS A 68 -0.33 12.51 1.44
C LYS A 68 -0.22 11.13 2.08
N VAL A 69 0.94 10.51 1.98
CA VAL A 69 1.13 9.19 2.60
C VAL A 69 1.07 9.31 4.13
N ARG A 70 1.63 10.36 4.70
CA ARG A 70 1.53 10.57 6.15
C ARG A 70 0.07 10.72 6.58
N ASP A 71 -0.73 11.43 5.79
CA ASP A 71 -2.15 11.59 6.09
C ASP A 71 -2.87 10.23 6.04
N MET A 72 -2.53 9.41 5.06
CA MET A 72 -3.09 8.07 4.95
C MET A 72 -2.70 7.20 6.14
N GLN A 73 -1.43 7.25 6.55
CA GLN A 73 -0.94 6.51 7.71
C GLN A 73 -1.67 6.94 8.99
N HIS A 74 -1.88 8.24 9.14
CA HIS A 74 -2.59 8.78 10.29
C HIS A 74 -4.01 8.21 10.35
N ASP A 75 -4.64 7.99 9.22
CA ASP A 75 -5.99 7.45 9.16
C ASP A 75 -6.01 5.91 9.17
N GLY A 76 -4.86 5.28 9.32
CA GLY A 76 -4.79 3.84 9.53
C GLY A 76 -4.38 2.99 8.31
N VAL A 77 -3.95 3.61 7.22
CA VAL A 77 -3.40 2.85 6.10
C VAL A 77 -2.00 2.37 6.48
N GLU A 78 -1.76 1.08 6.34
CA GLU A 78 -0.43 0.52 6.56
C GLU A 78 0.37 0.60 5.28
N VAL A 79 1.66 0.90 5.41
CA VAL A 79 2.52 1.03 4.24
C VAL A 79 3.68 0.06 4.34
N GLU A 80 3.80 -0.79 3.33
CA GLU A 80 4.89 -1.74 3.19
C GLU A 80 5.71 -1.37 1.97
N ALA A 81 6.99 -1.68 1.99
CA ALA A 81 7.86 -1.37 0.85
C ALA A 81 8.79 -2.54 0.55
N CYS A 82 9.04 -2.75 -0.73
CA CYS A 82 9.92 -3.81 -1.20
C CYS A 82 11.37 -3.48 -0.87
N LEU A 83 12.00 -4.31 -0.06
CA LEU A 83 13.39 -4.10 0.35
C LEU A 83 14.35 -4.16 -0.84
N VAL A 84 14.13 -5.08 -1.76
CA VAL A 84 15.00 -5.20 -2.93
C VAL A 84 14.96 -3.91 -3.76
N CYS A 85 13.77 -3.37 -3.98
CA CYS A 85 13.62 -2.11 -4.70
C CYS A 85 14.25 -0.96 -3.92
N ALA A 86 14.04 -0.92 -2.62
CA ALA A 86 14.60 0.13 -1.77
C ALA A 86 16.12 0.12 -1.82
N ASN A 87 16.74 -1.06 -1.82
CA ASN A 87 18.19 -1.18 -1.92
C ASN A 87 18.68 -0.79 -3.30
N MET A 88 17.92 -1.13 -4.35
CA MET A 88 18.26 -0.79 -5.71
C MET A 88 18.38 0.71 -5.89
N TYR A 89 17.51 1.47 -5.25
CA TYR A 89 17.51 2.93 -5.34
C TYR A 89 18.26 3.59 -4.18
N GLY A 90 18.77 2.80 -3.23
CA GLY A 90 19.52 3.33 -2.09
C GLY A 90 18.67 4.11 -1.10
N VAL A 91 17.40 3.77 -0.97
CA VAL A 91 16.46 4.55 -0.17
C VAL A 91 15.84 3.82 1.01
N ALA A 92 16.34 2.62 1.33
CA ALA A 92 15.74 1.82 2.40
C ALA A 92 15.63 2.57 3.72
N GLY A 93 16.70 3.27 4.11
CA GLY A 93 16.69 4.04 5.36
C GLY A 93 15.66 5.16 5.36
N LYS A 94 15.50 5.83 4.21
CA LYS A 94 14.51 6.91 4.10
C LYS A 94 13.09 6.37 4.24
N LEU A 95 12.83 5.21 3.63
CA LEU A 95 11.51 4.60 3.71
C LEU A 95 11.20 4.15 5.14
N GLU A 96 12.20 3.61 5.82
CA GLU A 96 12.04 3.23 7.22
C GLU A 96 11.74 4.44 8.10
N GLN A 97 12.41 5.56 7.83
CA GLN A 97 12.18 6.80 8.57
C GLN A 97 10.78 7.34 8.35
N MET A 98 10.17 7.01 7.22
CA MET A 98 8.78 7.39 6.93
C MET A 98 7.77 6.47 7.61
N GLY A 99 8.24 5.47 8.36
CA GLY A 99 7.35 4.54 9.05
C GLY A 99 6.86 3.41 8.18
N PHE A 100 7.50 3.19 7.03
CA PHE A 100 7.12 2.07 6.15
C PHE A 100 7.76 0.78 6.67
N ASN A 101 7.01 -0.31 6.54
CA ASN A 101 7.55 -1.62 6.84
C ASN A 101 8.33 -2.10 5.62
N VAL A 102 9.65 -1.93 5.66
CA VAL A 102 10.55 -2.28 4.55
C VAL A 102 10.98 -3.73 4.73
N ARG A 103 10.56 -4.59 3.83
CA ARG A 103 10.84 -6.03 3.94
C ARG A 103 10.84 -6.68 2.57
N HIS A 104 11.32 -7.91 2.51
CA HIS A 104 11.19 -8.69 1.27
C HIS A 104 9.71 -8.92 1.02
N MET A 105 9.22 -8.47 -0.14
CA MET A 105 7.80 -8.49 -0.43
C MET A 105 7.34 -9.66 -1.30
N GLY A 106 8.27 -10.45 -1.81
CA GLY A 106 7.89 -11.56 -2.68
C GLY A 106 6.95 -12.55 -2.00
N LYS A 107 7.31 -13.02 -0.82
CA LYS A 107 6.47 -13.95 -0.09
C LYS A 107 5.20 -13.29 0.45
N PRO A 108 5.25 -12.12 1.10
CA PRO A 108 4.01 -11.46 1.53
C PRO A 108 3.03 -11.21 0.39
N LEU A 109 3.51 -10.75 -0.77
CA LEU A 109 2.62 -10.54 -1.90
C LEU A 109 2.01 -11.85 -2.37
N SER A 110 2.81 -12.92 -2.41
CA SER A 110 2.31 -14.24 -2.79
C SER A 110 1.25 -14.74 -1.81
N ASP A 111 1.48 -14.49 -0.51
CA ASP A 111 0.51 -14.86 0.51
C ASP A 111 -0.79 -14.07 0.36
N TYR A 112 -0.71 -12.78 0.04
CA TYR A 112 -1.90 -11.99 -0.24
C TYR A 112 -2.69 -12.58 -1.40
N LEU A 113 -1.99 -12.90 -2.50
CA LEU A 113 -2.65 -13.46 -3.67
C LEU A 113 -3.32 -14.80 -3.37
N LYS A 114 -2.65 -15.63 -2.58
CA LYS A 114 -3.19 -16.95 -2.24
C LYS A 114 -4.33 -16.89 -1.24
N SER A 115 -4.37 -15.86 -0.41
CA SER A 115 -5.40 -15.74 0.62
C SER A 115 -6.72 -15.19 0.09
N GLY A 116 -6.72 -14.69 -1.13
CA GLY A 116 -7.94 -14.17 -1.73
C GLY A 116 -8.28 -12.74 -1.34
N VAL A 117 -7.34 -12.00 -0.73
CA VAL A 117 -7.59 -10.57 -0.47
C VAL A 117 -7.65 -9.83 -1.79
N HIS A 118 -8.38 -8.71 -1.80
CA HIS A 118 -8.50 -7.90 -3.00
C HIS A 118 -7.22 -7.12 -3.23
N ILE A 119 -6.71 -7.17 -4.44
CA ILE A 119 -5.47 -6.48 -4.81
C ILE A 119 -5.70 -5.61 -6.03
N LEU A 120 -5.33 -4.34 -5.90
CA LEU A 120 -5.28 -3.41 -7.01
C LEU A 120 -3.82 -3.04 -7.24
N ASN A 121 -3.46 -2.77 -8.48
CA ASN A 121 -2.10 -2.31 -8.77
C ASN A 121 -2.11 -1.15 -9.75
N PHE A 122 -1.17 -0.25 -9.53
CA PHE A 122 -1.04 0.97 -10.33
C PHE A 122 0.41 1.23 -10.69
#